data_74449cebe7e3d38e85c6e54acfa41bb4
#
_entry.id   74449cebe7e3d38e85c6e54acfa41bb4
#
_cell.length_a   1.000
_cell.length_b   1.000
_cell.length_c   1.000
_cell.angle_alpha   90.00
_cell.angle_beta   90.00
_cell.angle_gamma   90.00
#
_symmetry.space_group_name_H-M   'P 1'
#
loop_
_entity.id
_entity.type
_entity.pdbx_description
1 polymer ?
#
loop_
_entity_poly.entity_id
_entity_poly.type
_entity_poly.pdbx_seq_one_letter_code
_entity_poly.pdbx_strand_id
1 'polypeptide(L)'
;RCLVGSEMCIRDRFEREKERELYTAKIDFFTNVAHEIRTPLTLIKSPLENVLSSKSVSDEIRDDLEIMDLNTNRLLDLVNQLLDFRKTETQGFQLNFVECDVSDILQKTCKRFRLSARQKELEFVIDSPETVYASVDKEGLTKIISNLLSNAIKYSETYIRVRLYVEEDKLLFSVCNDGPVVPAKMREEIFKPFIQYKEGVLSSVSGTGIGLALARLLAELHEGALYMEDSMECNCFLLSLPLKHVQTVTIERKEPVMNEESSGEGEPETGRKQCRYTLLVVEDSLEMRLFVTKQLSSEYQVLTAVNGIEALKVLGEHTVNLVISDIMMPEMDGLELCEHLKSELDYSHIPIILLTAKTTLQAKIEGMRLGADVYIEKPFSVEYLRVCVSNLLSNREKLRVSFAHSPFVQANSMAMTK
;
A
#
# COMPACT_ATOMS: atom_id res chain seq x y z
N ARG A 1 12.01 55.74 0.83
CA ARG A 1 11.58 54.72 -0.21
C ARG A 1 11.96 53.25 0.15
N CYS A 2 12.86 53.00 1.12
CA CYS A 2 13.25 51.61 1.52
C CYS A 2 12.31 50.93 2.53
N LEU A 3 11.56 51.70 3.34
CA LEU A 3 10.71 51.10 4.40
C LEU A 3 9.45 50.40 3.87
N VAL A 4 8.83 50.93 2.81
CA VAL A 4 7.61 50.33 2.21
C VAL A 4 7.89 48.99 1.52
N GLY A 5 9.09 48.82 0.97
CA GLY A 5 9.50 47.55 0.36
C GLY A 5 9.75 46.42 1.39
N SER A 6 10.23 46.77 2.59
CA SER A 6 10.49 45.78 3.65
C SER A 6 9.20 45.30 4.34
N GLU A 7 8.21 46.20 4.55
CA GLU A 7 6.91 45.83 5.11
C GLU A 7 6.10 44.94 4.15
N MET A 8 6.17 45.22 2.86
CA MET A 8 5.51 44.42 1.82
C MET A 8 6.12 43.02 1.71
N CYS A 9 7.46 42.91 1.81
CA CYS A 9 8.14 41.61 1.85
C CYS A 9 7.85 40.79 3.12
N ILE A 10 7.70 41.47 4.27
CA ILE A 10 7.39 40.82 5.55
C ILE A 10 5.92 40.28 5.50
N ARG A 11 5.00 41.08 4.97
CA ARG A 11 3.59 40.69 4.84
C ARG A 11 3.39 39.52 3.87
N ASP A 12 4.06 39.56 2.70
CA ASP A 12 4.07 38.47 1.74
C ASP A 12 4.68 37.15 2.31
N ARG A 13 5.69 37.29 3.17
CA ARG A 13 6.28 36.14 3.85
C ARG A 13 5.34 35.56 4.89
N PHE A 14 4.70 36.42 5.69
CA PHE A 14 3.74 36.02 6.71
C PHE A 14 2.46 35.39 6.11
N GLU A 15 1.95 35.92 4.97
CA GLU A 15 0.82 35.34 4.26
C GLU A 15 1.18 33.94 3.70
N ARG A 16 2.36 33.78 3.11
CA ARG A 16 2.86 32.48 2.63
C ARG A 16 3.11 31.47 3.76
N GLU A 17 3.58 31.94 4.90
CA GLU A 17 3.81 31.07 6.06
C GLU A 17 2.49 30.58 6.65
N LYS A 18 1.51 31.46 6.75
CA LYS A 18 0.15 31.14 7.19
C LYS A 18 -0.59 30.22 6.21
N GLU A 19 -0.42 30.43 4.91
CA GLU A 19 -0.92 29.50 3.89
C GLU A 19 -0.26 28.12 4.01
N ARG A 20 1.04 28.05 4.25
CA ARG A 20 1.76 26.81 4.49
C ARG A 20 1.28 26.08 5.76
N GLU A 21 1.12 26.80 6.86
CA GLU A 21 0.60 26.22 8.12
C GLU A 21 -0.83 25.67 7.93
N LEU A 22 -1.70 26.44 7.29
CA LEU A 22 -3.08 26.01 6.99
C LEU A 22 -3.09 24.79 6.06
N TYR A 23 -2.18 24.79 5.09
CA TYR A 23 -2.03 23.69 4.15
C TYR A 23 -1.50 22.42 4.84
N THR A 24 -0.49 22.56 5.71
CA THR A 24 0.05 21.45 6.51
C THR A 24 -1.01 20.86 7.45
N ALA A 25 -1.74 21.70 8.18
CA ALA A 25 -2.81 21.26 9.05
C ALA A 25 -3.94 20.52 8.29
N LYS A 26 -4.30 21.01 7.09
CA LYS A 26 -5.28 20.35 6.20
C LYS A 26 -4.78 18.98 5.75
N ILE A 27 -3.49 18.89 5.51
CA ILE A 27 -2.80 17.67 5.11
C ILE A 27 -2.80 16.63 6.24
N ASP A 28 -2.46 17.01 7.46
CA ASP A 28 -2.45 16.11 8.62
C ASP A 28 -3.85 15.61 8.95
N PHE A 29 -4.86 16.48 8.82
CA PHE A 29 -6.26 16.11 8.94
C PHE A 29 -6.64 14.98 7.98
N PHE A 30 -6.34 15.09 6.68
CA PHE A 30 -6.68 14.04 5.71
C PHE A 30 -5.97 12.71 5.96
N THR A 31 -4.75 12.72 6.53
CA THR A 31 -4.05 11.48 6.88
C THR A 31 -4.72 10.77 8.04
N ASN A 32 -5.04 11.54 9.07
CA ASN A 32 -5.70 10.99 10.24
C ASN A 32 -7.08 10.44 9.86
N VAL A 33 -7.88 11.19 9.07
CA VAL A 33 -9.18 10.74 8.57
C VAL A 33 -9.05 9.46 7.72
N ALA A 34 -8.07 9.40 6.83
CA ALA A 34 -7.87 8.20 6.01
C ALA A 34 -7.46 6.98 6.86
N HIS A 35 -6.66 7.19 7.90
CA HIS A 35 -6.32 6.15 8.86
C HIS A 35 -7.54 5.70 9.66
N GLU A 36 -8.31 6.65 10.18
CA GLU A 36 -9.55 6.38 10.93
C GLU A 36 -10.63 5.69 10.09
N ILE A 37 -10.67 5.91 8.77
CA ILE A 37 -11.57 5.20 7.86
C ILE A 37 -11.06 3.79 7.54
N ARG A 38 -9.75 3.59 7.40
CA ARG A 38 -9.17 2.29 7.04
C ARG A 38 -9.39 1.23 8.12
N THR A 39 -9.30 1.61 9.37
CA THR A 39 -9.51 0.71 10.51
C THR A 39 -10.90 0.06 10.51
N PRO A 40 -12.04 0.81 10.48
CA PRO A 40 -13.36 0.19 10.41
C PRO A 40 -13.57 -0.60 9.10
N LEU A 41 -12.99 -0.17 7.97
CA LEU A 41 -13.08 -0.95 6.74
C LEU A 41 -12.35 -2.30 6.85
N THR A 42 -11.23 -2.37 7.57
CA THR A 42 -10.54 -3.63 7.87
C THR A 42 -11.43 -4.56 8.71
N LEU A 43 -12.14 -3.97 9.71
CA LEU A 43 -13.07 -4.71 10.58
C LEU A 43 -14.33 -5.20 9.85
N ILE A 44 -14.70 -4.57 8.75
CA ILE A 44 -15.78 -5.04 7.86
C ILE A 44 -15.25 -6.11 6.90
N LYS A 45 -14.12 -5.85 6.25
CA LYS A 45 -13.58 -6.72 5.20
C LYS A 45 -13.16 -8.10 5.73
N SER A 46 -12.42 -8.15 6.83
CA SER A 46 -11.90 -9.43 7.33
C SER A 46 -12.98 -10.42 7.77
N PRO A 47 -14.04 -10.04 8.52
CA PRO A 47 -15.16 -10.93 8.80
C PRO A 47 -15.92 -11.33 7.53
N LEU A 48 -16.06 -10.43 6.57
CA LEU A 48 -16.74 -10.68 5.30
C LEU A 48 -16.01 -11.75 4.47
N GLU A 49 -14.69 -11.65 4.32
CA GLU A 49 -13.87 -12.66 3.67
C GLU A 49 -13.98 -14.03 4.37
N ASN A 50 -14.01 -14.06 5.71
CA ASN A 50 -14.19 -15.30 6.47
C ASN A 50 -15.55 -15.96 6.21
N VAL A 51 -16.62 -15.17 6.08
CA VAL A 51 -17.97 -15.71 5.79
C VAL A 51 -18.05 -16.15 4.34
N LEU A 52 -17.53 -15.40 3.36
CA LEU A 52 -17.48 -15.77 1.94
C LEU A 52 -16.69 -17.06 1.69
N SER A 53 -15.61 -17.29 2.44
CA SER A 53 -14.82 -18.53 2.35
C SER A 53 -15.52 -19.75 2.97
N SER A 54 -16.58 -19.55 3.75
CA SER A 54 -17.36 -20.64 4.36
C SER A 54 -18.27 -21.33 3.34
N LYS A 55 -18.28 -22.66 3.35
CA LYS A 55 -19.15 -23.48 2.48
C LYS A 55 -20.63 -23.53 2.95
N SER A 56 -20.95 -22.92 4.10
CA SER A 56 -22.28 -23.01 4.71
C SER A 56 -23.20 -21.83 4.40
N VAL A 57 -22.80 -20.90 3.55
CA VAL A 57 -23.56 -19.70 3.18
C VAL A 57 -24.49 -20.04 2.02
N SER A 58 -25.79 -19.68 2.14
CA SER A 58 -26.73 -19.79 1.03
C SER A 58 -26.40 -18.86 -0.12
N ASP A 59 -26.76 -19.23 -1.35
CA ASP A 59 -26.41 -18.45 -2.54
C ASP A 59 -26.95 -17.01 -2.48
N GLU A 60 -28.18 -16.80 -1.97
CA GLU A 60 -28.78 -15.45 -1.81
C GLU A 60 -27.97 -14.56 -0.87
N ILE A 61 -27.48 -15.11 0.26
CA ILE A 61 -26.65 -14.37 1.20
C ILE A 61 -25.25 -14.13 0.62
N ARG A 62 -24.76 -15.05 -0.19
CA ARG A 62 -23.45 -14.93 -0.86
C ARG A 62 -23.41 -13.72 -1.78
N ASP A 63 -24.45 -13.51 -2.58
CA ASP A 63 -24.56 -12.36 -3.49
C ASP A 63 -24.52 -11.02 -2.72
N ASP A 64 -25.24 -10.92 -1.60
CA ASP A 64 -25.22 -9.74 -0.74
C ASP A 64 -23.83 -9.49 -0.13
N LEU A 65 -23.17 -10.56 0.32
CA LEU A 65 -21.82 -10.47 0.87
C LEU A 65 -20.78 -10.08 -0.19
N GLU A 66 -20.90 -10.58 -1.41
CA GLU A 66 -20.03 -10.17 -2.54
C GLU A 66 -20.21 -8.68 -2.89
N ILE A 67 -21.46 -8.18 -2.83
CA ILE A 67 -21.74 -6.76 -3.00
C ILE A 67 -21.09 -5.94 -1.87
N MET A 68 -21.15 -6.41 -0.62
CA MET A 68 -20.48 -5.74 0.51
C MET A 68 -18.96 -5.74 0.34
N ASP A 69 -18.35 -6.85 -0.08
CA ASP A 69 -16.92 -6.95 -0.32
C ASP A 69 -16.48 -5.98 -1.44
N LEU A 70 -17.23 -5.95 -2.54
CA LEU A 70 -16.98 -5.02 -3.64
C LEU A 70 -17.00 -3.56 -3.18
N ASN A 71 -18.00 -3.17 -2.37
CA ASN A 71 -18.11 -1.80 -1.86
C ASN A 71 -17.03 -1.47 -0.82
N THR A 72 -16.67 -2.43 0.02
CA THR A 72 -15.58 -2.27 0.99
C THR A 72 -14.23 -2.06 0.28
N ASN A 73 -13.94 -2.88 -0.73
CA ASN A 73 -12.75 -2.72 -1.58
C ASN A 73 -12.73 -1.36 -2.29
N ARG A 74 -13.88 -0.92 -2.80
CA ARG A 74 -14.03 0.40 -3.42
C ARG A 74 -13.72 1.54 -2.44
N LEU A 75 -14.23 1.47 -1.21
CA LEU A 75 -13.92 2.47 -0.18
C LEU A 75 -12.44 2.50 0.18
N LEU A 76 -11.80 1.32 0.28
CA LEU A 76 -10.35 1.22 0.50
C LEU A 76 -9.55 1.86 -0.63
N ASP A 77 -9.94 1.62 -1.88
CA ASP A 77 -9.30 2.23 -3.04
C ASP A 77 -9.42 3.76 -3.02
N LEU A 78 -10.59 4.30 -2.61
CA LEU A 78 -10.80 5.73 -2.45
C LEU A 78 -9.89 6.35 -1.39
N VAL A 79 -9.78 5.70 -0.23
CA VAL A 79 -8.89 6.12 0.86
C VAL A 79 -7.43 6.09 0.41
N ASN A 80 -7.02 5.03 -0.31
CA ASN A 80 -5.66 4.90 -0.82
C ASN A 80 -5.34 5.98 -1.87
N GLN A 81 -6.27 6.27 -2.80
CA GLN A 81 -6.11 7.36 -3.77
C GLN A 81 -5.94 8.72 -3.09
N LEU A 82 -6.71 8.99 -2.03
CA LEU A 82 -6.59 10.22 -1.24
C LEU A 82 -5.22 10.34 -0.57
N LEU A 83 -4.73 9.24 0.03
CA LEU A 83 -3.41 9.19 0.65
C LEU A 83 -2.27 9.33 -0.38
N ASP A 84 -2.39 8.68 -1.53
CA ASP A 84 -1.40 8.80 -2.60
C ASP A 84 -1.34 10.21 -3.16
N PHE A 85 -2.50 10.84 -3.42
CA PHE A 85 -2.59 12.23 -3.84
C PHE A 85 -1.90 13.16 -2.85
N ARG A 86 -2.14 12.96 -1.56
CA ARG A 86 -1.49 13.73 -0.50
C ARG A 86 0.02 13.58 -0.49
N LYS A 87 0.52 12.34 -0.55
CA LYS A 87 1.98 12.06 -0.54
C LYS A 87 2.70 12.80 -1.66
N THR A 88 2.07 12.92 -2.82
CA THR A 88 2.64 13.60 -3.98
C THR A 88 2.58 15.12 -3.88
N GLU A 89 1.62 15.69 -3.14
CA GLU A 89 1.55 17.15 -2.92
C GLU A 89 2.55 17.67 -1.87
N THR A 90 2.98 16.83 -0.91
CA THR A 90 3.98 17.24 0.08
C THR A 90 5.37 17.27 -0.52
N GLN A 91 6.17 18.33 -0.25
CA GLN A 91 7.54 18.54 -0.73
C GLN A 91 8.56 17.47 -0.25
N GLY A 92 8.25 16.22 -0.31
CA GLY A 92 9.09 15.11 0.15
C GLY A 92 8.88 13.83 -0.66
N PHE A 93 7.96 13.83 -1.62
CA PHE A 93 7.78 12.66 -2.48
C PHE A 93 8.94 12.56 -3.48
N GLN A 94 9.83 11.62 -3.24
CA GLN A 94 10.93 11.31 -4.15
C GLN A 94 10.55 10.11 -5.00
N LEU A 95 10.54 10.31 -6.33
CA LEU A 95 10.43 9.22 -7.29
C LEU A 95 11.70 8.37 -7.26
N ASN A 96 11.55 7.07 -7.31
CA ASN A 96 12.66 6.15 -7.45
C ASN A 96 12.86 5.82 -8.94
N PHE A 97 13.67 6.63 -9.61
CA PHE A 97 13.96 6.44 -11.01
C PHE A 97 14.87 5.23 -11.22
N VAL A 98 14.39 4.26 -12.00
CA VAL A 98 15.14 3.08 -12.42
C VAL A 98 14.99 2.89 -13.93
N GLU A 99 16.05 2.46 -14.61
CA GLU A 99 15.95 2.09 -16.00
C GLU A 99 15.17 0.79 -16.13
N CYS A 100 14.03 0.83 -16.81
CA CYS A 100 13.15 -0.32 -16.97
C CYS A 100 12.46 -0.34 -18.34
N ASP A 101 11.99 -1.50 -18.75
CA ASP A 101 11.20 -1.67 -19.97
C ASP A 101 9.76 -1.19 -19.73
N VAL A 102 9.43 -0.04 -20.31
CA VAL A 102 8.12 0.59 -20.23
C VAL A 102 7.05 -0.23 -20.97
N SER A 103 7.44 -0.91 -22.06
CA SER A 103 6.53 -1.79 -22.82
C SER A 103 6.05 -2.95 -21.95
N ASP A 104 6.95 -3.56 -21.17
CA ASP A 104 6.59 -4.63 -20.21
C ASP A 104 5.64 -4.13 -19.11
N ILE A 105 5.92 -2.95 -18.55
CA ILE A 105 5.02 -2.32 -17.55
C ILE A 105 3.63 -2.09 -18.14
N LEU A 106 3.56 -1.55 -19.37
CA LEU A 106 2.31 -1.30 -20.06
C LEU A 106 1.54 -2.61 -20.31
N GLN A 107 2.19 -3.62 -20.87
CA GLN A 107 1.57 -4.92 -21.17
C GLN A 107 1.01 -5.60 -19.89
N LYS A 108 1.79 -5.62 -18.82
CA LYS A 108 1.37 -6.18 -17.52
C LYS A 108 0.19 -5.41 -16.93
N THR A 109 0.20 -4.08 -17.03
CA THR A 109 -0.90 -3.25 -16.54
C THR A 109 -2.15 -3.47 -17.38
N CYS A 110 -2.06 -3.39 -18.70
CA CYS A 110 -3.20 -3.60 -19.61
C CYS A 110 -3.82 -5.00 -19.45
N LYS A 111 -3.01 -6.03 -19.18
CA LYS A 111 -3.51 -7.39 -18.95
C LYS A 111 -4.54 -7.46 -17.81
N ARG A 112 -4.36 -6.67 -16.75
CA ARG A 112 -5.28 -6.61 -15.60
C ARG A 112 -6.65 -6.03 -16.01
N PHE A 113 -6.67 -5.08 -16.95
CA PHE A 113 -7.89 -4.40 -17.38
C PHE A 113 -8.64 -5.11 -18.52
N ARG A 114 -8.00 -6.07 -19.22
CA ARG A 114 -8.62 -6.80 -20.34
C ARG A 114 -9.91 -7.54 -19.96
N LEU A 115 -9.96 -8.12 -18.76
CA LEU A 115 -11.16 -8.82 -18.31
C LEU A 115 -12.34 -7.87 -18.15
N SER A 116 -12.11 -6.73 -17.48
CA SER A 116 -13.13 -5.69 -17.27
C SER A 116 -13.61 -5.06 -18.59
N ALA A 117 -12.69 -4.86 -19.55
CA ALA A 117 -13.06 -4.39 -20.90
C ALA A 117 -13.94 -5.41 -21.64
N ARG A 118 -13.59 -6.72 -21.57
CA ARG A 118 -14.42 -7.81 -22.14
C ARG A 118 -15.80 -7.91 -21.52
N GLN A 119 -15.91 -7.76 -20.20
CA GLN A 119 -17.20 -7.78 -19.49
C GLN A 119 -18.12 -6.64 -19.94
N LYS A 120 -17.56 -5.55 -20.43
CA LYS A 120 -18.29 -4.41 -20.99
C LYS A 120 -18.39 -4.44 -22.53
N GLU A 121 -17.95 -5.54 -23.16
CA GLU A 121 -17.95 -5.73 -24.62
C GLU A 121 -17.15 -4.65 -25.38
N LEU A 122 -16.14 -4.04 -24.73
CA LEU A 122 -15.29 -3.00 -25.32
C LEU A 122 -14.16 -3.61 -26.18
N GLU A 123 -13.96 -3.05 -27.38
CA GLU A 123 -12.78 -3.32 -28.19
C GLU A 123 -11.55 -2.69 -27.53
N PHE A 124 -10.56 -3.50 -27.13
CA PHE A 124 -9.38 -3.05 -26.41
C PHE A 124 -8.12 -3.29 -27.23
N VAL A 125 -7.64 -2.24 -27.92
CA VAL A 125 -6.51 -2.27 -28.83
C VAL A 125 -5.28 -1.65 -28.16
N ILE A 126 -4.14 -2.37 -28.23
CA ILE A 126 -2.85 -1.90 -27.71
C ILE A 126 -1.87 -1.87 -28.87
N ASP A 127 -1.28 -0.72 -29.10
CA ASP A 127 -0.25 -0.46 -30.10
C ASP A 127 1.01 0.02 -29.35
N SER A 128 2.01 -0.84 -29.24
CA SER A 128 3.26 -0.55 -28.53
C SER A 128 4.44 -1.26 -29.20
N PRO A 129 5.63 -0.65 -29.21
CA PRO A 129 6.86 -1.34 -29.56
C PRO A 129 7.12 -2.55 -28.65
N GLU A 130 7.91 -3.50 -29.11
CA GLU A 130 8.27 -4.69 -28.33
C GLU A 130 8.97 -4.32 -27.01
N THR A 131 9.92 -3.39 -27.09
CA THR A 131 10.70 -2.92 -25.93
C THR A 131 10.99 -1.43 -26.03
N VAL A 132 10.80 -0.71 -24.95
CA VAL A 132 11.19 0.71 -24.78
C VAL A 132 11.78 0.89 -23.39
N TYR A 133 13.09 1.17 -23.33
CA TYR A 133 13.74 1.46 -22.05
C TYR A 133 13.71 2.96 -21.74
N ALA A 134 13.35 3.28 -20.52
CA ALA A 134 13.39 4.64 -19.99
C ALA A 134 13.65 4.63 -18.48
N SER A 135 14.25 5.73 -17.99
CA SER A 135 14.41 5.95 -16.55
C SER A 135 13.13 6.56 -15.98
N VAL A 136 12.34 5.74 -15.29
CA VAL A 136 11.04 6.12 -14.70
C VAL A 136 10.86 5.47 -13.34
N ASP A 137 10.00 6.06 -12.52
CA ASP A 137 9.48 5.38 -11.33
C ASP A 137 8.40 4.38 -11.75
N LYS A 138 8.71 3.09 -11.58
CA LYS A 138 7.82 2.00 -12.02
C LYS A 138 6.45 2.03 -11.35
N GLU A 139 6.40 2.37 -10.07
CA GLU A 139 5.14 2.44 -9.30
C GLU A 139 4.33 3.66 -9.73
N GLY A 140 4.96 4.84 -9.86
CA GLY A 140 4.35 6.07 -10.34
C GLY A 140 3.77 5.92 -11.75
N LEU A 141 4.56 5.36 -12.69
CA LEU A 141 4.10 5.11 -14.05
C LEU A 141 2.94 4.11 -14.10
N THR A 142 3.01 3.02 -13.32
CA THR A 142 1.90 2.04 -13.22
C THR A 142 0.62 2.70 -12.70
N LYS A 143 0.71 3.63 -11.73
CA LYS A 143 -0.43 4.39 -11.21
C LYS A 143 -1.03 5.32 -12.26
N ILE A 144 -0.18 6.04 -13.03
CA ILE A 144 -0.65 6.89 -14.13
C ILE A 144 -1.45 6.05 -15.14
N ILE A 145 -0.84 4.97 -15.66
CA ILE A 145 -1.47 4.08 -16.65
C ILE A 145 -2.79 3.51 -16.11
N SER A 146 -2.81 3.03 -14.86
CA SER A 146 -4.00 2.45 -14.24
C SER A 146 -5.15 3.45 -14.10
N ASN A 147 -4.85 4.71 -13.72
CA ASN A 147 -5.86 5.76 -13.63
C ASN A 147 -6.46 6.10 -15.00
N LEU A 148 -5.63 6.18 -16.04
CA LEU A 148 -6.11 6.45 -17.42
C LEU A 148 -6.94 5.29 -17.97
N LEU A 149 -6.50 4.03 -17.78
CA LEU A 149 -7.23 2.84 -18.22
C LEU A 149 -8.56 2.67 -17.47
N SER A 150 -8.56 2.90 -16.16
CA SER A 150 -9.77 2.85 -15.33
C SER A 150 -10.80 3.87 -15.82
N ASN A 151 -10.37 5.09 -16.12
CA ASN A 151 -11.23 6.11 -16.71
C ASN A 151 -11.75 5.70 -18.10
N ALA A 152 -10.88 5.21 -18.98
CA ALA A 152 -11.29 4.75 -20.30
C ALA A 152 -12.36 3.65 -20.19
N ILE A 153 -12.15 2.58 -19.42
CA ILE A 153 -13.13 1.51 -19.22
C ILE A 153 -14.45 2.04 -18.65
N LYS A 154 -14.38 3.04 -17.78
CA LYS A 154 -15.53 3.62 -17.10
C LYS A 154 -16.44 4.36 -18.07
N TYR A 155 -15.86 5.12 -19.01
CA TYR A 155 -16.56 6.07 -19.86
C TYR A 155 -16.66 5.65 -21.32
N SER A 156 -15.95 4.60 -21.79
CA SER A 156 -16.06 4.12 -23.17
C SER A 156 -17.43 3.53 -23.46
N GLU A 157 -17.85 3.70 -24.70
CA GLU A 157 -19.06 3.08 -25.27
C GLU A 157 -18.72 1.82 -26.07
N THR A 158 -17.72 1.86 -26.96
CA THR A 158 -17.38 0.74 -27.85
C THR A 158 -15.90 0.38 -27.88
N TYR A 159 -14.97 1.36 -27.78
CA TYR A 159 -13.55 1.05 -27.89
C TYR A 159 -12.64 1.83 -26.94
N ILE A 160 -11.48 1.21 -26.68
CA ILE A 160 -10.32 1.82 -26.01
C ILE A 160 -9.09 1.55 -26.84
N ARG A 161 -8.36 2.59 -27.21
CA ARG A 161 -7.11 2.49 -27.94
C ARG A 161 -5.96 3.03 -27.09
N VAL A 162 -4.97 2.19 -26.88
CA VAL A 162 -3.77 2.50 -26.11
C VAL A 162 -2.58 2.51 -27.04
N ARG A 163 -1.78 3.57 -27.04
CA ARG A 163 -0.56 3.66 -27.84
C ARG A 163 0.62 4.06 -26.98
N LEU A 164 1.76 3.43 -27.23
CA LEU A 164 3.08 3.78 -26.70
C LEU A 164 4.01 4.00 -27.87
N TYR A 165 4.67 5.15 -27.92
CA TYR A 165 5.66 5.44 -28.96
C TYR A 165 6.70 6.42 -28.44
N VAL A 166 7.81 6.49 -29.14
CA VAL A 166 8.92 7.43 -28.86
C VAL A 166 9.01 8.42 -30.00
N GLU A 167 9.02 9.68 -29.67
CA GLU A 167 9.19 10.77 -30.62
C GLU A 167 10.25 11.73 -30.09
N GLU A 168 11.30 11.95 -30.89
CA GLU A 168 12.49 12.69 -30.46
C GLU A 168 13.08 12.10 -29.17
N ASP A 169 13.18 12.88 -28.09
CA ASP A 169 13.64 12.49 -26.75
C ASP A 169 12.50 12.34 -25.76
N LYS A 170 11.30 12.00 -26.22
CA LYS A 170 10.11 11.86 -25.38
C LYS A 170 9.46 10.49 -25.55
N LEU A 171 9.08 9.93 -24.43
CA LEU A 171 8.19 8.78 -24.34
C LEU A 171 6.76 9.31 -24.33
N LEU A 172 5.98 8.91 -25.31
CA LEU A 172 4.58 9.31 -25.48
C LEU A 172 3.66 8.11 -25.26
N PHE A 173 2.70 8.28 -24.36
CA PHE A 173 1.69 7.26 -24.06
C PHE A 173 0.32 7.87 -24.17
N SER A 174 -0.55 7.32 -25.00
CA SER A 174 -1.90 7.81 -25.19
C SER A 174 -2.96 6.76 -24.90
N VAL A 175 -4.07 7.21 -24.28
CA VAL A 175 -5.28 6.41 -24.06
C VAL A 175 -6.46 7.17 -24.63
N CYS A 176 -7.06 6.63 -25.68
CA CYS A 176 -8.21 7.22 -26.36
C CYS A 176 -9.44 6.33 -26.19
N ASN A 177 -10.59 6.96 -25.97
CA ASN A 177 -11.88 6.28 -25.83
C ASN A 177 -13.01 7.11 -26.45
N ASP A 178 -14.06 6.43 -26.88
CA ASP A 178 -15.23 6.98 -27.60
C ASP A 178 -16.41 7.39 -26.70
N GLY A 179 -16.17 7.51 -25.40
CA GLY A 179 -17.19 8.01 -24.48
C GLY A 179 -17.56 9.47 -24.74
N PRO A 180 -18.54 10.01 -23.98
CA PRO A 180 -18.97 11.40 -24.11
C PRO A 180 -17.81 12.37 -24.11
N VAL A 181 -17.70 13.18 -25.14
CA VAL A 181 -16.59 14.10 -25.39
C VAL A 181 -16.56 15.19 -24.33
N VAL A 182 -15.42 15.35 -23.67
CA VAL A 182 -15.21 16.41 -22.68
C VAL A 182 -15.14 17.79 -23.40
N PRO A 183 -16.01 18.74 -23.04
CA PRO A 183 -15.98 20.07 -23.65
C PRO A 183 -14.65 20.77 -23.43
N ALA A 184 -14.20 21.59 -24.40
CA ALA A 184 -12.92 22.29 -24.36
C ALA A 184 -12.69 23.07 -23.03
N LYS A 185 -13.76 23.69 -22.50
CA LYS A 185 -13.71 24.45 -21.23
C LYS A 185 -13.43 23.57 -20.01
N MET A 186 -13.74 22.27 -20.08
CA MET A 186 -13.57 21.34 -18.97
C MET A 186 -12.29 20.53 -19.06
N ARG A 187 -11.57 20.53 -20.18
CA ARG A 187 -10.37 19.70 -20.40
C ARG A 187 -9.24 19.95 -19.40
N GLU A 188 -9.06 21.19 -18.96
CA GLU A 188 -8.13 21.51 -17.88
C GLU A 188 -8.75 21.29 -16.49
N GLU A 189 -10.05 21.54 -16.34
CA GLU A 189 -10.73 21.42 -15.05
C GLU A 189 -10.80 19.98 -14.55
N ILE A 190 -10.91 18.98 -15.45
CA ILE A 190 -10.98 17.56 -15.07
C ILE A 190 -9.71 17.02 -14.41
N PHE A 191 -8.58 17.74 -14.52
CA PHE A 191 -7.33 17.41 -13.82
C PHE A 191 -7.25 18.05 -12.42
N LYS A 192 -8.19 18.91 -12.04
CA LYS A 192 -8.27 19.44 -10.68
C LYS A 192 -8.86 18.41 -9.72
N PRO A 193 -8.35 18.31 -8.49
CA PRO A 193 -8.88 17.37 -7.50
C PRO A 193 -10.39 17.59 -7.25
N PHE A 194 -11.11 16.47 -7.10
CA PHE A 194 -12.54 16.43 -6.78
C PHE A 194 -13.48 16.95 -7.90
N ILE A 195 -12.96 17.34 -9.06
CA ILE A 195 -13.77 17.74 -10.19
C ILE A 195 -14.26 16.49 -10.94
N GLN A 196 -15.56 16.49 -11.25
CA GLN A 196 -16.22 15.46 -12.06
C GLN A 196 -17.09 16.14 -13.11
N TYR A 197 -16.91 15.75 -14.36
CA TYR A 197 -17.82 16.15 -15.42
C TYR A 197 -19.02 15.21 -15.43
N LYS A 198 -20.21 15.75 -15.22
CA LYS A 198 -21.48 15.02 -15.19
C LYS A 198 -22.42 15.64 -16.21
N GLU A 199 -22.68 14.94 -17.28
CA GLU A 199 -23.70 15.34 -18.25
C GLU A 199 -24.63 14.15 -18.55
N GLY A 200 -25.93 14.37 -18.53
CA GLY A 200 -26.95 13.41 -18.92
C GLY A 200 -26.99 12.12 -18.11
N VAL A 201 -27.08 10.97 -18.79
CA VAL A 201 -27.21 9.60 -18.23
C VAL A 201 -25.99 9.18 -17.39
N LEU A 202 -24.86 9.86 -17.51
CA LEU A 202 -23.62 9.60 -16.76
C LEU A 202 -23.66 10.02 -15.29
N SER A 203 -24.77 10.61 -14.81
CA SER A 203 -24.92 10.98 -13.40
C SER A 203 -24.80 9.81 -12.41
N SER A 204 -25.00 8.56 -12.89
CA SER A 204 -24.91 7.33 -12.11
C SER A 204 -23.47 6.78 -11.98
N VAL A 205 -22.52 7.25 -12.80
CA VAL A 205 -21.15 6.72 -12.81
C VAL A 205 -20.32 7.43 -11.74
N SER A 206 -20.20 6.80 -10.58
CA SER A 206 -19.50 7.35 -9.41
C SER A 206 -17.97 7.33 -9.59
N GLY A 207 -17.30 8.42 -9.23
CA GLY A 207 -15.82 8.53 -9.17
C GLY A 207 -15.41 9.47 -8.05
N THR A 208 -14.11 9.51 -7.69
CA THR A 208 -13.57 10.42 -6.68
C THR A 208 -13.19 11.79 -7.21
N GLY A 209 -12.89 11.88 -8.52
CA GLY A 209 -12.26 13.08 -9.10
C GLY A 209 -10.80 13.27 -8.69
N ILE A 210 -10.16 12.26 -8.10
CA ILE A 210 -8.75 12.31 -7.65
C ILE A 210 -7.82 11.65 -8.67
N GLY A 211 -8.27 10.62 -9.39
CA GLY A 211 -7.40 9.79 -10.24
C GLY A 211 -6.66 10.56 -11.33
N LEU A 212 -7.33 11.48 -12.07
CA LEU A 212 -6.67 12.29 -13.10
C LEU A 212 -5.74 13.34 -12.50
N ALA A 213 -6.11 13.94 -11.36
CA ALA A 213 -5.27 14.88 -10.64
C ALA A 213 -3.98 14.21 -10.16
N LEU A 214 -4.07 13.02 -9.57
CA LEU A 214 -2.92 12.21 -9.17
C LEU A 214 -2.05 11.80 -10.36
N ALA A 215 -2.66 11.36 -11.47
CA ALA A 215 -1.92 10.99 -12.67
C ALA A 215 -1.14 12.17 -13.24
N ARG A 216 -1.73 13.38 -13.29
CA ARG A 216 -1.05 14.60 -13.74
C ARG A 216 0.10 14.98 -12.81
N LEU A 217 -0.11 14.96 -11.51
CA LEU A 217 0.92 15.29 -10.53
C LEU A 217 2.11 14.31 -10.62
N LEU A 218 1.85 13.01 -10.76
CA LEU A 218 2.91 12.02 -10.98
C LEU A 218 3.65 12.24 -12.31
N ALA A 219 2.95 12.66 -13.37
CA ALA A 219 3.59 13.02 -14.65
C ALA A 219 4.50 14.24 -14.49
N GLU A 220 4.07 15.26 -13.78
CA GLU A 220 4.87 16.46 -13.47
C GLU A 220 6.11 16.13 -12.62
N LEU A 221 5.98 15.24 -11.64
CA LEU A 221 7.13 14.75 -10.86
C LEU A 221 8.13 13.95 -11.70
N HIS A 222 7.69 13.32 -12.80
CA HIS A 222 8.57 12.72 -13.80
C HIS A 222 9.16 13.75 -14.79
N GLU A 223 8.99 15.06 -14.53
CA GLU A 223 9.36 16.16 -15.43
C GLU A 223 8.64 16.09 -16.79
N GLY A 224 7.49 15.43 -16.81
CA GLY A 224 6.62 15.26 -17.97
C GLY A 224 5.34 16.08 -17.89
N ALA A 225 4.39 15.76 -18.75
CA ALA A 225 3.07 16.38 -18.79
C ALA A 225 1.98 15.37 -19.13
N LEU A 226 0.79 15.57 -18.54
CA LEU A 226 -0.42 14.83 -18.88
C LEU A 226 -1.52 15.83 -19.28
N TYR A 227 -2.07 15.67 -20.48
CA TYR A 227 -3.11 16.54 -21.01
C TYR A 227 -4.07 15.79 -21.92
N MET A 228 -5.18 16.44 -22.29
CA MET A 228 -6.12 15.96 -23.29
C MET A 228 -5.80 16.56 -24.66
N GLU A 229 -5.74 15.74 -25.69
CA GLU A 229 -5.64 16.21 -27.07
C GLU A 229 -6.94 16.87 -27.56
N ASP A 230 -6.78 17.82 -28.48
CA ASP A 230 -7.90 18.46 -29.15
C ASP A 230 -8.53 17.52 -30.19
N SER A 231 -9.48 16.70 -29.76
CA SER A 231 -10.28 15.87 -30.63
C SER A 231 -11.77 16.21 -30.45
N MET A 232 -12.55 16.17 -31.55
CA MET A 232 -14.00 16.32 -31.52
C MET A 232 -14.75 14.98 -31.52
N GLU A 233 -14.03 13.88 -31.76
CA GLU A 233 -14.64 12.56 -31.96
C GLU A 233 -14.40 11.60 -30.77
N CYS A 234 -13.33 11.80 -29.99
CA CYS A 234 -12.98 10.93 -28.88
C CYS A 234 -12.25 11.69 -27.76
N ASN A 235 -12.22 11.11 -26.57
CA ASN A 235 -11.39 11.60 -25.47
C ASN A 235 -10.03 10.92 -25.55
N CYS A 236 -8.97 11.70 -25.81
CA CYS A 236 -7.61 11.19 -25.90
C CYS A 236 -6.73 11.85 -24.85
N PHE A 237 -6.27 11.08 -23.88
CA PHE A 237 -5.31 11.51 -22.85
C PHE A 237 -3.91 11.20 -23.32
N LEU A 238 -3.03 12.18 -23.34
CA LEU A 238 -1.63 12.04 -23.72
C LEU A 238 -0.71 12.33 -22.55
N LEU A 239 0.11 11.33 -22.20
CA LEU A 239 1.23 11.43 -21.27
C LEU A 239 2.51 11.60 -22.09
N SER A 240 3.28 12.65 -21.78
CA SER A 240 4.59 12.91 -22.35
C SER A 240 5.63 12.89 -21.23
N LEU A 241 6.60 11.99 -21.29
CA LEU A 241 7.70 11.90 -20.34
C LEU A 241 9.04 12.10 -21.07
N PRO A 242 10.06 12.74 -20.45
CA PRO A 242 11.39 12.82 -21.05
C PRO A 242 12.03 11.43 -21.09
N LEU A 243 12.61 11.08 -22.24
CA LEU A 243 13.38 9.84 -22.40
C LEU A 243 14.80 10.06 -21.82
N LYS A 244 14.92 9.86 -20.50
CA LYS A 244 16.22 9.94 -19.82
C LYS A 244 16.83 8.55 -19.73
N HIS A 245 18.09 8.42 -20.16
CA HIS A 245 18.91 7.23 -19.90
C HIS A 245 19.89 7.56 -18.76
N VAL A 246 19.77 6.83 -17.65
CA VAL A 246 20.74 6.94 -16.57
C VAL A 246 21.96 6.09 -16.91
N GLN A 247 23.15 6.68 -16.97
CA GLN A 247 24.38 5.89 -16.99
C GLN A 247 24.49 5.17 -15.64
N THR A 248 24.13 3.91 -15.64
CA THR A 248 24.03 3.08 -14.42
C THR A 248 25.42 2.69 -13.97
N VAL A 249 25.77 3.07 -12.75
CA VAL A 249 26.76 2.32 -11.97
C VAL A 249 26.06 1.04 -11.50
N THR A 250 26.42 -0.05 -12.12
CA THR A 250 25.84 -1.37 -11.88
C THR A 250 26.20 -1.83 -10.47
N ILE A 251 25.28 -1.75 -9.52
CA ILE A 251 25.35 -2.54 -8.29
C ILE A 251 24.39 -3.71 -8.49
N GLU A 252 24.94 -4.85 -8.86
CA GLU A 252 24.22 -6.13 -8.90
C GLU A 252 23.69 -6.44 -7.49
N ARG A 253 22.40 -6.24 -7.26
CA ARG A 253 21.68 -6.87 -6.15
C ARG A 253 21.08 -8.17 -6.67
N LYS A 254 21.71 -9.27 -6.27
CA LYS A 254 21.11 -10.60 -6.37
C LYS A 254 19.84 -10.62 -5.55
N GLU A 255 18.70 -10.78 -6.21
CA GLU A 255 17.44 -11.16 -5.56
C GLU A 255 17.58 -12.57 -4.97
N PRO A 256 17.16 -12.81 -3.75
CA PRO A 256 17.11 -14.17 -3.23
C PRO A 256 15.94 -14.92 -3.90
N VAL A 257 16.31 -15.94 -4.65
CA VAL A 257 15.38 -16.93 -5.21
C VAL A 257 14.70 -17.64 -4.05
N MET A 258 13.39 -17.47 -3.90
CA MET A 258 12.58 -18.29 -3.02
C MET A 258 12.41 -19.65 -3.71
N ASN A 259 13.09 -20.66 -3.20
CA ASN A 259 12.82 -22.06 -3.54
C ASN A 259 11.49 -22.46 -2.90
N GLU A 260 10.54 -22.83 -3.74
CA GLU A 260 9.38 -23.62 -3.35
C GLU A 260 9.85 -25.07 -3.10
N GLU A 261 9.84 -25.51 -1.86
CA GLU A 261 9.88 -26.94 -1.54
C GLU A 261 8.68 -27.33 -0.70
N SER A 262 7.79 -28.02 -1.39
CA SER A 262 6.95 -29.19 -1.09
C SER A 262 6.51 -29.47 0.37
N SER A 263 5.21 -29.44 0.48
CA SER A 263 4.24 -30.31 1.16
C SER A 263 4.77 -31.51 1.95
N GLY A 264 4.46 -31.52 3.23
CA GLY A 264 4.41 -32.69 4.07
C GLY A 264 3.07 -32.71 4.80
N GLU A 265 2.19 -33.61 4.39
CA GLU A 265 0.92 -33.91 5.04
C GLU A 265 1.19 -34.51 6.42
N GLY A 266 0.60 -33.92 7.46
CA GLY A 266 0.56 -34.46 8.81
C GLY A 266 -0.86 -34.30 9.36
N GLU A 267 -1.56 -35.39 9.56
CA GLU A 267 -2.92 -35.49 10.09
C GLU A 267 -3.10 -34.80 11.45
N PRO A 268 -4.29 -34.27 11.78
CA PRO A 268 -4.51 -33.57 13.03
C PRO A 268 -4.87 -34.54 14.16
N GLU A 269 -4.00 -34.67 15.14
CA GLU A 269 -4.37 -35.24 16.43
C GLU A 269 -5.24 -34.28 17.23
N THR A 270 -6.45 -34.73 17.53
CA THR A 270 -7.41 -34.10 18.44
C THR A 270 -6.94 -34.26 19.90
N GLY A 271 -6.31 -33.22 20.45
CA GLY A 271 -6.01 -33.10 21.86
C GLY A 271 -6.13 -31.64 22.29
N ARG A 272 -6.76 -31.34 23.42
CA ARG A 272 -6.81 -30.00 24.04
C ARG A 272 -5.40 -29.40 24.08
N LYS A 273 -5.08 -28.50 23.13
CA LYS A 273 -3.79 -27.83 23.04
C LYS A 273 -3.71 -26.81 24.16
N GLN A 274 -2.88 -27.10 25.16
CA GLN A 274 -2.33 -26.09 26.05
C GLN A 274 -1.60 -25.08 25.16
N CYS A 275 -2.03 -23.81 25.18
CA CYS A 275 -1.41 -22.75 24.37
C CYS A 275 0.09 -22.65 24.75
N ARG A 276 0.95 -23.08 23.85
CA ARG A 276 2.41 -23.20 24.08
C ARG A 276 3.12 -21.85 23.98
N TYR A 277 2.51 -20.86 23.31
CA TYR A 277 3.12 -19.56 23.02
C TYR A 277 2.22 -18.43 23.48
N THR A 278 2.84 -17.35 24.00
CA THR A 278 2.22 -16.11 24.42
C THR A 278 2.53 -15.01 23.41
N LEU A 279 1.50 -14.38 22.84
CA LEU A 279 1.60 -13.24 21.94
C LEU A 279 1.24 -11.95 22.68
N LEU A 280 1.86 -10.84 22.30
CA LEU A 280 1.48 -9.51 22.74
C LEU A 280 0.92 -8.72 21.54
N VAL A 281 -0.32 -8.29 21.62
CA VAL A 281 -0.99 -7.43 20.62
C VAL A 281 -1.03 -6.00 21.14
N VAL A 282 -0.38 -5.09 20.41
CA VAL A 282 -0.28 -3.67 20.76
C VAL A 282 -1.05 -2.86 19.70
N GLU A 283 -2.16 -2.26 20.09
CA GLU A 283 -3.08 -1.57 19.17
C GLU A 283 -3.89 -0.58 19.99
N ASP A 284 -3.97 0.68 19.59
CA ASP A 284 -4.73 1.72 20.31
C ASP A 284 -6.24 1.57 20.11
N SER A 285 -6.69 1.16 18.92
CA SER A 285 -8.10 0.89 18.64
C SER A 285 -8.59 -0.34 19.44
N LEU A 286 -9.56 -0.12 20.33
CA LEU A 286 -10.16 -1.18 21.12
C LEU A 286 -10.78 -2.28 20.23
N GLU A 287 -11.51 -1.88 19.18
CA GLU A 287 -12.17 -2.82 18.28
C GLU A 287 -11.15 -3.69 17.52
N MET A 288 -10.09 -3.08 16.98
CA MET A 288 -9.05 -3.82 16.25
C MET A 288 -8.27 -4.73 17.20
N ARG A 289 -7.93 -4.24 18.40
CA ARG A 289 -7.25 -5.04 19.44
C ARG A 289 -8.09 -6.26 19.83
N LEU A 290 -9.38 -6.11 20.08
CA LEU A 290 -10.30 -7.20 20.39
C LEU A 290 -10.46 -8.17 19.20
N PHE A 291 -10.54 -7.63 17.98
CA PHE A 291 -10.63 -8.44 16.76
C PHE A 291 -9.41 -9.34 16.59
N VAL A 292 -8.19 -8.78 16.60
CA VAL A 292 -6.95 -9.56 16.46
C VAL A 292 -6.81 -10.59 17.60
N THR A 293 -7.10 -10.16 18.83
CA THR A 293 -7.08 -11.05 19.99
C THR A 293 -8.01 -12.24 19.81
N LYS A 294 -9.27 -12.01 19.41
CA LYS A 294 -10.26 -13.07 19.18
C LYS A 294 -9.79 -14.06 18.11
N GLN A 295 -9.17 -13.56 17.04
CA GLN A 295 -8.71 -14.41 15.94
C GLN A 295 -7.52 -15.30 16.32
N LEU A 296 -6.68 -14.88 17.26
CA LEU A 296 -5.48 -15.61 17.66
C LEU A 296 -5.66 -16.43 18.94
N SER A 297 -6.66 -16.10 19.77
CA SER A 297 -6.87 -16.77 21.09
C SER A 297 -7.28 -18.23 20.97
N SER A 298 -7.66 -18.73 19.79
CA SER A 298 -7.95 -20.15 19.57
C SER A 298 -6.67 -21.02 19.59
N GLU A 299 -5.50 -20.43 19.32
CA GLU A 299 -4.25 -21.17 19.16
C GLU A 299 -3.16 -20.69 20.12
N TYR A 300 -3.25 -19.44 20.61
CA TYR A 300 -2.22 -18.76 21.40
C TYR A 300 -2.81 -18.10 22.65
N GLN A 301 -1.98 -17.95 23.67
CA GLN A 301 -2.29 -17.03 24.78
C GLN A 301 -2.00 -15.62 24.29
N VAL A 302 -2.98 -14.68 24.37
CA VAL A 302 -2.84 -13.33 23.87
C VAL A 302 -2.94 -12.33 25.02
N LEU A 303 -1.86 -11.55 25.18
CA LEU A 303 -1.81 -10.36 26.04
C LEU A 303 -2.03 -9.13 25.16
N THR A 304 -2.50 -8.04 25.73
CA THR A 304 -2.81 -6.82 25.00
C THR A 304 -2.22 -5.58 25.65
N ALA A 305 -1.87 -4.58 24.85
CA ALA A 305 -1.46 -3.25 25.28
C ALA A 305 -2.05 -2.18 24.35
N VAL A 306 -2.24 -0.95 24.82
CA VAL A 306 -2.82 0.14 24.04
C VAL A 306 -1.78 1.00 23.31
N ASN A 307 -0.52 0.95 23.75
CA ASN A 307 0.59 1.70 23.16
C ASN A 307 1.92 1.02 23.50
N GLY A 308 3.04 1.54 22.99
CA GLY A 308 4.37 1.00 23.21
C GLY A 308 4.82 1.04 24.68
N ILE A 309 4.41 2.06 25.45
CA ILE A 309 4.78 2.18 26.87
C ILE A 309 4.13 1.06 27.69
N GLU A 310 2.85 0.80 27.46
CA GLU A 310 2.16 -0.32 28.15
C GLU A 310 2.72 -1.67 27.69
N ALA A 311 3.07 -1.80 26.41
CA ALA A 311 3.70 -3.01 25.88
C ALA A 311 5.01 -3.35 26.60
N LEU A 312 5.87 -2.36 26.88
CA LEU A 312 7.11 -2.55 27.63
C LEU A 312 6.85 -3.00 29.09
N LYS A 313 5.80 -2.50 29.74
CA LYS A 313 5.39 -2.97 31.08
C LYS A 313 4.97 -4.44 31.04
N VAL A 314 4.15 -4.82 30.07
CA VAL A 314 3.68 -6.20 29.90
C VAL A 314 4.88 -7.14 29.62
N LEU A 315 5.85 -6.70 28.83
CA LEU A 315 7.08 -7.47 28.54
C LEU A 315 7.96 -7.66 29.77
N GLY A 316 7.99 -6.69 30.70
CA GLY A 316 8.70 -6.81 31.97
C GLY A 316 8.04 -7.76 32.96
N GLU A 317 6.74 -7.98 32.85
CA GLU A 317 5.98 -8.84 33.79
C GLU A 317 5.70 -10.24 33.25
N HIS A 318 5.70 -10.40 31.92
CA HIS A 318 5.31 -11.65 31.25
C HIS A 318 6.31 -12.10 30.19
N THR A 319 6.45 -13.41 30.03
CA THR A 319 7.23 -13.98 28.95
C THR A 319 6.44 -13.98 27.66
N VAL A 320 6.84 -13.12 26.71
CA VAL A 320 6.21 -12.98 25.39
C VAL A 320 7.08 -13.67 24.33
N ASN A 321 6.44 -14.38 23.42
CA ASN A 321 7.11 -15.11 22.34
C ASN A 321 7.11 -14.37 21.02
N LEU A 322 6.16 -13.48 20.78
CA LEU A 322 6.03 -12.65 19.57
C LEU A 322 5.18 -11.41 19.87
N VAL A 323 5.57 -10.27 19.30
CA VAL A 323 4.83 -9.01 19.38
C VAL A 323 4.16 -8.72 18.04
N ILE A 324 2.89 -8.30 18.07
CA ILE A 324 2.14 -7.75 16.93
C ILE A 324 1.78 -6.34 17.32
N SER A 325 2.31 -5.34 16.63
CA SER A 325 2.12 -3.93 16.96
C SER A 325 1.59 -3.12 15.79
N ASP A 326 0.62 -2.26 16.02
CA ASP A 326 0.35 -1.16 15.09
C ASP A 326 1.56 -0.21 15.09
N ILE A 327 1.76 0.49 13.96
CA ILE A 327 2.78 1.54 13.85
C ILE A 327 2.25 2.84 14.45
N MET A 328 1.00 3.22 14.14
CA MET A 328 0.47 4.53 14.52
C MET A 328 -0.28 4.45 15.85
N MET A 329 0.41 4.72 16.94
CA MET A 329 -0.16 4.73 18.30
C MET A 329 0.27 5.98 19.06
N PRO A 330 -0.52 6.45 20.04
CA PRO A 330 -0.16 7.60 20.87
C PRO A 330 0.99 7.24 21.84
N GLU A 331 1.69 8.26 22.34
CA GLU A 331 2.77 8.22 23.32
C GLU A 331 4.06 7.54 22.79
N MET A 332 4.05 6.27 22.48
CA MET A 332 5.14 5.50 21.88
C MET A 332 4.59 4.71 20.72
N ASP A 333 5.07 5.01 19.52
CA ASP A 333 4.63 4.35 18.30
C ASP A 333 5.26 2.94 18.12
N GLY A 334 4.79 2.19 17.11
CA GLY A 334 5.26 0.83 16.87
C GLY A 334 6.69 0.75 16.34
N LEU A 335 7.22 1.80 15.70
CA LEU A 335 8.61 1.87 15.25
C LEU A 335 9.54 2.13 16.43
N GLU A 336 9.20 3.06 17.32
CA GLU A 336 9.92 3.32 18.56
C GLU A 336 9.94 2.08 19.46
N LEU A 337 8.80 1.38 19.57
CA LEU A 337 8.73 0.10 20.30
C LEU A 337 9.64 -0.95 19.66
N CYS A 338 9.65 -1.07 18.34
CA CYS A 338 10.53 -2.00 17.62
C CYS A 338 12.00 -1.70 17.87
N GLU A 339 12.41 -0.44 17.76
CA GLU A 339 13.79 0.00 18.02
C GLU A 339 14.20 -0.33 19.46
N HIS A 340 13.33 -0.06 20.43
CA HIS A 340 13.57 -0.36 21.83
C HIS A 340 13.76 -1.86 22.06
N LEU A 341 12.86 -2.70 21.52
CA LEU A 341 12.95 -4.15 21.63
C LEU A 341 14.21 -4.73 21.00
N LYS A 342 14.61 -4.21 19.83
CA LYS A 342 15.78 -4.72 19.10
C LYS A 342 17.11 -4.21 19.66
N SER A 343 17.13 -3.08 20.39
CA SER A 343 18.32 -2.55 21.04
C SER A 343 18.63 -3.21 22.39
N GLU A 344 17.63 -3.74 23.08
CA GLU A 344 17.81 -4.40 24.38
C GLU A 344 18.06 -5.90 24.24
N LEU A 345 19.12 -6.41 24.87
CA LEU A 345 19.54 -7.81 24.79
C LEU A 345 18.44 -8.78 25.27
N ASP A 346 17.68 -8.37 26.29
CA ASP A 346 16.63 -9.19 26.88
C ASP A 346 15.44 -9.39 25.98
N TYR A 347 15.17 -8.45 25.05
CA TYR A 347 14.01 -8.48 24.15
C TYR A 347 14.36 -8.62 22.67
N SER A 348 15.63 -8.38 22.28
CA SER A 348 16.09 -8.40 20.88
C SER A 348 15.75 -9.68 20.12
N HIS A 349 15.64 -10.78 20.84
CA HIS A 349 15.31 -12.10 20.33
C HIS A 349 13.80 -12.30 20.05
N ILE A 350 12.91 -11.39 20.51
CA ILE A 350 11.46 -11.49 20.31
C ILE A 350 11.13 -11.00 18.90
N PRO A 351 10.50 -11.85 18.05
CA PRO A 351 10.05 -11.42 16.75
C PRO A 351 8.91 -10.41 16.87
N ILE A 352 8.93 -9.41 15.97
CA ILE A 352 7.90 -8.37 15.89
C ILE A 352 7.28 -8.30 14.50
N ILE A 353 5.95 -8.34 14.46
CA ILE A 353 5.12 -8.05 13.29
C ILE A 353 4.58 -6.64 13.43
N LEU A 354 4.86 -5.79 12.46
CA LEU A 354 4.30 -4.44 12.40
C LEU A 354 3.09 -4.41 11.47
N LEU A 355 1.95 -3.98 12.00
CA LEU A 355 0.75 -3.70 11.24
C LEU A 355 0.81 -2.25 10.76
N THR A 356 0.64 -1.99 9.48
CA THR A 356 0.81 -0.65 8.93
C THR A 356 -0.30 -0.25 8.00
N ALA A 357 -0.73 1.01 8.11
CA ALA A 357 -1.55 1.67 7.11
C ALA A 357 -0.70 2.36 6.03
N LYS A 358 0.65 2.41 6.20
CA LYS A 358 1.55 3.07 5.26
C LYS A 358 1.98 2.10 4.16
N THR A 359 1.64 2.42 2.91
CA THR A 359 1.97 1.65 1.70
C THR A 359 3.34 1.99 1.10
N THR A 360 4.11 2.93 1.67
CA THR A 360 5.39 3.35 1.08
C THR A 360 6.49 2.33 1.32
N LEU A 361 7.21 2.01 0.24
CA LEU A 361 8.44 1.22 0.28
C LEU A 361 9.44 1.77 1.31
N GLN A 362 9.46 3.10 1.50
CA GLN A 362 10.34 3.79 2.42
C GLN A 362 10.01 3.48 3.89
N ALA A 363 8.73 3.45 4.27
CA ALA A 363 8.30 3.04 5.60
C ALA A 363 8.60 1.55 5.87
N LYS A 364 8.47 0.69 4.85
CA LYS A 364 8.88 -0.72 4.94
C LYS A 364 10.39 -0.87 5.12
N ILE A 365 11.19 -0.07 4.38
CA ILE A 365 12.65 -0.07 4.49
C ILE A 365 13.09 0.45 5.86
N GLU A 366 12.47 1.51 6.36
CA GLU A 366 12.78 2.10 7.66
C GLU A 366 12.56 1.11 8.80
N GLY A 367 11.43 0.48 8.84
CA GLY A 367 11.17 -0.51 9.86
C GLY A 367 11.96 -1.81 9.71
N MET A 368 12.28 -2.26 8.48
CA MET A 368 13.23 -3.34 8.28
C MET A 368 14.63 -2.97 8.80
N ARG A 369 15.06 -1.71 8.65
CA ARG A 369 16.31 -1.20 9.23
C ARG A 369 16.30 -1.22 10.77
N LEU A 370 15.13 -0.97 11.37
CA LEU A 370 14.92 -1.04 12.82
C LEU A 370 14.80 -2.49 13.34
N GLY A 371 14.81 -3.48 12.43
CA GLY A 371 14.85 -4.90 12.80
C GLY A 371 13.50 -5.58 12.94
N ALA A 372 12.42 -5.01 12.41
CA ALA A 372 11.13 -5.70 12.34
C ALA A 372 11.21 -6.95 11.44
N ASP A 373 10.64 -8.06 11.92
CA ASP A 373 10.71 -9.34 11.23
C ASP A 373 9.70 -9.46 10.08
N VAL A 374 8.50 -8.89 10.24
CA VAL A 374 7.44 -8.88 9.21
C VAL A 374 6.67 -7.57 9.23
N TYR A 375 6.29 -7.11 8.05
CA TYR A 375 5.37 -6.00 7.81
C TYR A 375 4.09 -6.50 7.18
N ILE A 376 2.96 -6.16 7.79
CA ILE A 376 1.62 -6.49 7.28
C ILE A 376 0.83 -5.20 7.06
N GLU A 377 0.38 -5.00 5.84
CA GLU A 377 -0.38 -3.82 5.46
C GLU A 377 -1.87 -3.99 5.82
N LYS A 378 -2.45 -2.98 6.45
CA LYS A 378 -3.91 -2.90 6.69
C LYS A 378 -4.61 -2.39 5.42
N PRO A 379 -5.71 -3.05 4.96
CA PRO A 379 -6.36 -4.20 5.56
C PRO A 379 -5.63 -5.51 5.23
N PHE A 380 -5.61 -6.45 6.18
CA PHE A 380 -4.93 -7.74 6.05
C PHE A 380 -5.89 -8.92 6.20
N SER A 381 -5.54 -10.03 5.55
CA SER A 381 -6.20 -11.31 5.78
C SER A 381 -5.77 -11.90 7.12
N VAL A 382 -6.74 -12.37 7.91
CA VAL A 382 -6.47 -13.07 9.18
C VAL A 382 -5.65 -14.33 8.95
N GLU A 383 -5.90 -15.05 7.87
CA GLU A 383 -5.15 -16.25 7.49
C GLU A 383 -3.68 -15.92 7.23
N TYR A 384 -3.40 -14.82 6.51
CA TYR A 384 -2.03 -14.35 6.28
C TYR A 384 -1.33 -13.99 7.59
N LEU A 385 -2.01 -13.29 8.52
CA LEU A 385 -1.47 -12.98 9.84
C LEU A 385 -1.13 -14.27 10.62
N ARG A 386 -2.02 -15.27 10.63
CA ARG A 386 -1.79 -16.56 11.29
C ARG A 386 -0.59 -17.30 10.72
N VAL A 387 -0.45 -17.33 9.40
CA VAL A 387 0.71 -17.94 8.71
C VAL A 387 2.01 -17.24 9.11
N CYS A 388 2.04 -15.92 9.14
CA CYS A 388 3.21 -15.14 9.56
C CYS A 388 3.59 -15.46 11.02
N VAL A 389 2.62 -15.45 11.94
CA VAL A 389 2.84 -15.80 13.36
C VAL A 389 3.40 -17.20 13.51
N SER A 390 2.77 -18.19 12.86
CA SER A 390 3.20 -19.60 12.92
C SER A 390 4.62 -19.79 12.39
N ASN A 391 4.96 -19.16 11.25
CA ASN A 391 6.29 -19.25 10.65
C ASN A 391 7.37 -18.64 11.53
N LEU A 392 7.15 -17.45 12.11
CA LEU A 392 8.11 -16.81 13.00
C LEU A 392 8.37 -17.63 14.26
N LEU A 393 7.32 -18.16 14.90
CA LEU A 393 7.43 -19.01 16.08
C LEU A 393 8.16 -20.32 15.76
N SER A 394 7.82 -20.97 14.64
CA SER A 394 8.44 -22.22 14.20
C SER A 394 9.93 -22.05 13.88
N ASN A 395 10.29 -20.98 13.17
CA ASN A 395 11.69 -20.69 12.84
C ASN A 395 12.53 -20.44 14.10
N ARG A 396 11.97 -19.73 15.07
CA ARG A 396 12.62 -19.49 16.36
C ARG A 396 12.86 -20.78 17.13
N GLU A 397 11.89 -21.70 17.16
CA GLU A 397 12.05 -22.98 17.84
C GLU A 397 13.12 -23.85 17.16
N LYS A 398 13.18 -23.85 15.81
CA LYS A 398 14.24 -24.55 15.08
C LYS A 398 15.63 -24.02 15.43
N LEU A 399 15.79 -22.68 15.49
CA LEU A 399 17.05 -22.05 15.89
C LEU A 399 17.42 -22.43 17.33
N ARG A 400 16.47 -22.36 18.26
CA ARG A 400 16.71 -22.73 19.67
C ARG A 400 17.16 -24.18 19.82
N VAL A 401 16.51 -25.10 19.10
CA VAL A 401 16.88 -26.53 19.11
C VAL A 401 18.26 -26.71 18.48
N SER A 402 18.56 -26.04 17.38
CA SER A 402 19.90 -26.17 16.75
C SER A 402 21.03 -25.63 17.62
N PHE A 403 20.82 -24.52 18.32
CA PHE A 403 21.81 -24.02 19.30
C PHE A 403 21.96 -24.93 20.53
N ALA A 404 20.87 -25.52 21.00
CA ALA A 404 20.94 -26.47 22.14
C ALA A 404 21.71 -27.77 21.81
N HIS A 405 21.77 -28.15 20.53
CA HIS A 405 22.51 -29.31 20.03
C HIS A 405 23.91 -28.95 19.50
N SER A 406 24.33 -27.69 19.58
CA SER A 406 25.64 -27.24 19.13
C SER A 406 26.75 -27.80 20.09
N PRO A 407 27.86 -28.37 19.56
CA PRO A 407 28.94 -29.00 20.38
C PRO A 407 29.59 -28.06 21.40
N PHE A 408 29.46 -26.75 21.20
CA PHE A 408 29.98 -25.71 22.11
C PHE A 408 29.26 -25.65 23.49
N VAL A 409 27.99 -26.02 23.57
CA VAL A 409 27.23 -26.01 24.85
C VAL A 409 27.50 -27.26 25.64
N GLN A 410 27.80 -28.39 25.02
CA GLN A 410 28.15 -29.65 25.70
C GLN A 410 29.55 -29.61 26.35
N ALA A 411 30.49 -28.82 25.83
CA ALA A 411 31.81 -28.68 26.40
C ALA A 411 31.82 -27.93 27.74
N ASN A 412 30.93 -26.99 27.97
CA ASN A 412 30.85 -26.22 29.22
C ASN A 412 30.12 -26.95 30.36
N SER A 413 29.21 -27.88 30.05
CA SER A 413 28.55 -28.69 31.08
C SER A 413 29.43 -29.79 31.67
N MET A 414 30.45 -30.25 30.92
CA MET A 414 31.46 -31.20 31.43
C MET A 414 32.61 -30.56 32.23
N ALA A 415 32.77 -29.24 32.15
CA ALA A 415 33.81 -28.51 32.87
C ALA A 415 33.39 -28.08 34.30
N MET A 416 32.11 -28.15 34.65
CA MET A 416 31.59 -27.79 35.99
C MET A 416 31.36 -29.00 36.91
N THR A 417 31.74 -30.20 36.50
CA THR A 417 31.63 -31.44 37.31
C THR A 417 33.00 -32.08 37.59
N LYS A 418 34.03 -31.24 37.83
CA LYS A 418 35.29 -31.71 38.41
C LYS A 418 35.71 -30.84 39.59
#